data_6c8adcb813f15e05c30ed6d182e123eb
#
_entry.id   6c8adcb813f15e05c30ed6d182e123eb
#
_cell.length_a   1.000
_cell.length_b   1.000
_cell.length_c   1.000
_cell.angle_alpha   90.00
_cell.angle_beta   90.00
_cell.angle_gamma   90.00
#
_symmetry.space_group_name_H-M   'P 1'
#
loop_
_entity.id
_entity.type
_entity.pdbx_description
1 polymer ?
#
loop_
_entity_poly.entity_id
_entity_poly.type
_entity_poly.pdbx_seq_one_letter_code
_entity_poly.pdbx_strand_id
1 'polypeptide(L)'
;QFAFRLDLPFLQPGEQHLHRGCSLIAGIGPGIGEGNAVAKALEAIGRQPECKGDVTSTMLLGCAIAETTGIYGFVTGLLLIFVAPGMFMNFLK
;
A
#
# COMPACT_ATOMS: atom_id res chain seq x y z
N GLN A 1 20.25 22.47 6.36
CA GLN A 1 19.17 23.16 7.06
C GLN A 1 17.98 23.49 6.18
N PHE A 2 18.23 23.81 4.92
CA PHE A 2 17.16 24.06 3.98
C PHE A 2 16.31 22.78 3.79
N ALA A 3 16.97 21.65 3.62
CA ALA A 3 16.29 20.37 3.52
C ALA A 3 15.49 20.06 4.78
N PHE A 4 16.06 20.37 5.94
CA PHE A 4 15.38 20.19 7.21
C PHE A 4 14.12 21.04 7.29
N ARG A 5 14.17 22.27 6.81
CA ARG A 5 13.00 23.14 6.79
C ARG A 5 11.92 22.62 5.84
N LEU A 6 12.31 22.04 4.75
CA LEU A 6 11.35 21.41 3.84
C LEU A 6 10.69 20.19 4.50
N ASP A 7 11.42 19.51 5.36
CA ASP A 7 10.89 18.35 6.05
C ASP A 7 9.97 18.73 7.22
N LEU A 8 10.13 19.92 7.78
CA LEU A 8 9.32 20.36 8.92
C LEU A 8 7.81 20.33 8.64
N PRO A 9 7.32 20.87 7.52
CA PRO A 9 5.90 20.75 7.20
C PRO A 9 5.45 19.30 7.11
N PHE A 10 6.30 18.45 6.58
CA PHE A 10 6.03 17.02 6.48
C PHE A 10 5.82 16.40 7.86
N LEU A 11 6.50 16.92 8.86
CA LEU A 11 6.45 16.41 10.23
C LEU A 11 5.36 17.07 11.07
N GLN A 12 4.70 18.13 10.59
CA GLN A 12 3.63 18.76 11.30
C GLN A 12 2.40 17.86 11.38
N PRO A 13 1.66 17.92 12.50
CA PRO A 13 0.54 17.00 12.70
C PRO A 13 -0.49 17.00 11.55
N GLY A 14 -0.86 18.18 11.05
CA GLY A 14 -1.83 18.27 9.96
C GLY A 14 -1.36 17.59 8.69
N GLU A 15 -0.11 17.82 8.34
CA GLU A 15 0.46 17.24 7.14
C GLU A 15 0.69 15.74 7.28
N GLN A 16 1.06 15.29 8.48
CA GLN A 16 1.19 13.86 8.74
C GLN A 16 -0.13 13.13 8.51
N HIS A 17 -1.24 13.71 8.95
CA HIS A 17 -2.54 13.11 8.72
C HIS A 17 -2.86 13.02 7.24
N LEU A 18 -2.52 14.05 6.48
CA LEU A 18 -2.70 14.05 5.03
C LEU A 18 -1.87 12.96 4.37
N HIS A 19 -0.59 12.85 4.74
CA HIS A 19 0.29 11.82 4.18
C HIS A 19 -0.16 10.41 4.54
N ARG A 20 -0.63 10.22 5.77
CA ARG A 20 -1.19 8.93 6.19
C ARG A 20 -2.42 8.58 5.37
N GLY A 21 -3.29 9.56 5.14
CA GLY A 21 -4.45 9.36 4.28
C GLY A 21 -4.06 9.00 2.86
N CYS A 22 -3.09 9.69 2.30
CA CYS A 22 -2.59 9.40 0.95
C CYS A 22 -1.98 7.99 0.88
N SER A 23 -1.29 7.56 1.93
CA SER A 23 -0.74 6.21 1.98
C SER A 23 -1.83 5.14 1.97
N LEU A 24 -2.94 5.40 2.63
CA LEU A 24 -4.09 4.48 2.63
C LEU A 24 -4.77 4.43 1.27
N ILE A 25 -4.84 5.57 0.56
CA ILE A 25 -5.42 5.63 -0.77
C ILE A 25 -4.66 4.71 -1.74
N ALA A 26 -3.35 4.55 -1.55
CA ALA A 26 -2.55 3.67 -2.38
C ALA A 26 -3.04 2.21 -2.36
N GLY A 27 -3.74 1.79 -1.32
CA GLY A 27 -4.29 0.44 -1.22
C GLY A 27 -5.60 0.25 -1.96
N ILE A 28 -6.28 1.32 -2.35
CA ILE A 28 -7.59 1.22 -3.00
C ILE A 28 -7.48 0.57 -4.38
N GLY A 29 -6.50 1.02 -5.17
CA GLY A 29 -6.30 0.48 -6.52
C GLY A 29 -6.05 -1.02 -6.53
N PRO A 30 -5.01 -1.50 -5.85
CA PRO A 30 -4.75 -2.93 -5.75
C PRO A 30 -5.93 -3.71 -5.18
N GLY A 31 -6.60 -3.17 -4.15
CA GLY A 31 -7.75 -3.85 -3.55
C GLY A 31 -8.85 -4.11 -4.56
N ILE A 32 -9.22 -3.10 -5.34
CA ILE A 32 -10.25 -3.24 -6.37
C ILE A 32 -9.79 -4.19 -7.47
N GLY A 33 -8.55 -4.00 -7.94
CA GLY A 33 -8.00 -4.84 -9.00
C GLY A 33 -7.92 -6.30 -8.62
N GLU A 34 -7.44 -6.58 -7.42
CA GLU A 34 -7.33 -7.96 -6.93
C GLU A 34 -8.70 -8.59 -6.71
N GLY A 35 -9.65 -7.81 -6.18
CA GLY A 35 -11.02 -8.29 -6.03
C GLY A 35 -11.63 -8.70 -7.35
N ASN A 36 -11.43 -7.89 -8.39
CA ASN A 36 -11.90 -8.21 -9.73
C ASN A 36 -11.19 -9.44 -10.29
N ALA A 37 -9.88 -9.56 -10.07
CA ALA A 37 -9.11 -10.70 -10.53
C ALA A 37 -9.60 -11.99 -9.88
N VAL A 38 -9.86 -11.96 -8.58
CA VAL A 38 -10.40 -13.12 -7.85
C VAL A 38 -11.76 -13.51 -8.39
N ALA A 39 -12.64 -12.53 -8.61
CA ALA A 39 -13.97 -12.80 -9.16
C ALA A 39 -13.88 -13.49 -10.51
N LYS A 40 -13.01 -12.99 -11.39
CA LYS A 40 -12.80 -13.60 -12.71
C LYS A 40 -12.18 -14.98 -12.64
N ALA A 41 -11.24 -15.18 -11.72
CA ALA A 41 -10.62 -16.48 -11.50
C ALA A 41 -11.65 -17.50 -11.04
N LEU A 42 -12.51 -17.13 -10.10
CA LEU A 42 -13.57 -18.01 -9.62
C LEU A 42 -14.58 -18.34 -10.72
N GLU A 43 -14.91 -17.36 -11.55
CA GLU A 43 -15.79 -17.60 -12.71
C GLU A 43 -15.15 -18.59 -13.68
N ALA A 44 -13.85 -18.43 -13.97
CA ALA A 44 -13.16 -19.34 -14.87
C ALA A 44 -13.10 -20.77 -14.31
N ILE A 45 -12.82 -20.92 -13.02
CA ILE A 45 -12.79 -22.22 -12.35
C ILE A 45 -14.19 -22.85 -12.35
N GLY A 46 -15.23 -22.04 -12.19
CA GLY A 46 -16.60 -22.53 -12.23
C GLY A 46 -16.99 -23.07 -13.61
N ARG A 47 -16.44 -22.48 -14.68
CA ARG A 47 -16.70 -22.95 -16.05
C ARG A 47 -15.86 -24.16 -16.43
N GLN A 48 -14.60 -24.17 -15.98
CA GLN A 48 -13.64 -25.21 -16.30
C GLN A 48 -12.86 -25.61 -15.03
N PRO A 49 -13.41 -26.52 -14.21
CA PRO A 49 -12.73 -26.94 -12.98
C PRO A 49 -11.33 -27.48 -13.20
N GLU A 50 -11.04 -27.96 -14.41
CA GLU A 50 -9.73 -28.52 -14.75
C GLU A 50 -8.62 -27.48 -14.72
N CYS A 51 -8.94 -26.18 -14.91
CA CYS A 51 -7.94 -25.12 -14.93
C CYS A 51 -7.66 -24.53 -13.53
N LYS A 52 -8.23 -25.11 -12.47
CA LYS A 52 -8.12 -24.57 -11.12
C LYS A 52 -6.66 -24.32 -10.70
N GLY A 53 -5.77 -25.27 -10.95
CA GLY A 53 -4.36 -25.13 -10.57
C GLY A 53 -3.68 -23.99 -11.30
N ASP A 54 -3.84 -23.92 -12.62
CA ASP A 54 -3.21 -22.89 -13.43
C ASP A 54 -3.76 -21.50 -13.11
N VAL A 55 -5.08 -21.39 -13.00
CA VAL A 55 -5.74 -20.11 -12.67
C VAL A 55 -5.31 -19.63 -11.30
N THR A 56 -5.30 -20.51 -10.31
CA THR A 56 -4.91 -20.15 -8.94
C THR A 56 -3.46 -19.67 -8.90
N SER A 57 -2.54 -20.38 -9.56
CA SER A 57 -1.13 -19.99 -9.57
C SER A 57 -0.93 -18.65 -10.26
N THR A 58 -1.53 -18.44 -11.42
CA THR A 58 -1.42 -17.19 -12.17
C THR A 58 -2.05 -16.03 -11.39
N MET A 59 -3.21 -16.26 -10.78
CA MET A 59 -3.88 -15.26 -9.97
C MET A 59 -3.02 -14.85 -8.78
N LEU A 60 -2.46 -15.80 -8.05
CA LEU A 60 -1.61 -15.49 -6.89
C LEU A 60 -0.39 -14.67 -7.29
N LEU A 61 0.26 -15.04 -8.39
CA LEU A 61 1.41 -14.30 -8.89
C LEU A 61 1.02 -12.87 -9.28
N GLY A 62 -0.07 -12.71 -10.03
CA GLY A 62 -0.55 -11.40 -10.45
C GLY A 62 -0.93 -10.53 -9.26
N CYS A 63 -1.65 -11.10 -8.29
CA CYS A 63 -2.04 -10.36 -7.08
C CYS A 63 -0.82 -9.98 -6.25
N ALA A 64 0.17 -10.86 -6.15
CA ALA A 64 1.40 -10.55 -5.41
C ALA A 64 2.12 -9.34 -6.01
N ILE A 65 2.18 -9.26 -7.34
CA ILE A 65 2.79 -8.12 -8.03
C ILE A 65 1.95 -6.86 -7.86
N ALA A 66 0.63 -6.98 -7.99
CA ALA A 66 -0.28 -5.84 -7.85
C ALA A 66 -0.26 -5.26 -6.44
N GLU A 67 -0.08 -6.10 -5.43
CA GLU A 67 -0.05 -5.68 -4.03
C GLU A 67 1.17 -4.83 -3.70
N THR A 68 2.20 -4.85 -4.53
CA THR A 68 3.45 -4.12 -4.28
C THR A 68 3.18 -2.64 -4.00
N THR A 69 2.28 -2.00 -4.74
CA THR A 69 1.92 -0.60 -4.55
C THR A 69 1.29 -0.37 -3.18
N GLY A 70 0.39 -1.25 -2.76
CA GLY A 70 -0.24 -1.19 -1.46
C GLY A 70 0.76 -1.39 -0.33
N ILE A 71 1.73 -2.27 -0.52
CA ILE A 71 2.80 -2.50 0.46
C ILE A 71 3.64 -1.24 0.63
N TYR A 72 4.00 -0.57 -0.45
CA TYR A 72 4.74 0.69 -0.37
C TYR A 72 3.97 1.74 0.42
N GLY A 73 2.68 1.89 0.15
CA GLY A 73 1.83 2.81 0.90
C GLY A 73 1.74 2.43 2.37
N PHE A 74 1.61 1.15 2.67
CA PHE A 74 1.55 0.65 4.03
C PHE A 74 2.85 0.94 4.80
N VAL A 75 3.99 0.65 4.19
CA VAL A 75 5.31 0.91 4.81
C VAL A 75 5.48 2.41 5.05
N THR A 76 5.14 3.25 4.08
CA THR A 76 5.20 4.70 4.23
C THR A 76 4.32 5.17 5.38
N GLY A 77 3.11 4.64 5.48
CA GLY A 77 2.19 4.96 6.57
C GLY A 77 2.74 4.59 7.93
N LEU A 78 3.34 3.40 8.05
CA LEU A 78 3.98 2.98 9.30
C LEU A 78 5.14 3.87 9.68
N LEU A 79 5.97 4.25 8.71
CA LEU A 79 7.09 5.15 8.96
C LEU A 79 6.62 6.51 9.46
N LEU A 80 5.53 7.03 8.89
CA LEU A 80 4.97 8.31 9.32
C LEU A 80 4.37 8.22 10.71
N ILE A 81 3.84 7.06 11.09
CA ILE A 81 3.21 6.89 12.40
C ILE A 81 4.26 6.69 13.50
N PHE A 82 5.27 5.86 13.26
CA PHE A 82 6.19 5.42 14.31
C PHE A 82 7.56 6.07 14.24
N VAL A 83 8.09 6.32 13.05
CA VAL A 83 9.49 6.75 12.89
C VAL A 83 9.60 8.26 12.76
N ALA A 84 8.77 8.89 11.93
CA ALA A 84 8.88 10.32 11.68
C ALA A 84 8.75 11.18 12.95
N PRO A 85 7.77 10.93 13.86
CA PRO A 85 7.72 11.69 15.11
C PRO A 85 8.97 11.50 15.98
N GLY A 86 9.52 10.28 16.04
CA GLY A 86 10.74 10.01 16.79
C GLY A 86 11.94 10.76 16.22
N MET A 87 12.09 10.75 14.91
CA MET A 87 13.15 11.49 14.23
C MET A 87 13.03 12.99 14.47
N PHE A 88 11.82 13.51 14.40
CA PHE A 88 11.57 14.92 14.66
C PHE A 88 11.96 15.30 16.09
N MET A 89 11.61 14.47 17.06
CA MET A 89 11.97 14.72 18.46
C MET A 89 13.48 14.68 18.64
N ASN A 90 14.18 13.79 17.96
CA ASN A 90 15.63 13.73 18.01
C ASN A 90 16.27 15.00 17.44
N PHE A 91 15.70 15.55 16.38
CA PHE A 91 16.20 16.80 15.81
C PHE A 91 16.01 17.99 16.77
N LEU A 92 14.95 17.99 17.55
CA LEU A 92 14.70 19.06 18.50
C LEU A 92 15.66 19.04 19.69
N LYS A 93 16.23 17.88 19.97
CA LYS A 93 17.26 17.76 21.01
C LYS A 93 18.62 18.16 20.49
#